data_7b8dccc20f38f6b03458e56e3165257b
#
_entry.id   7b8dccc20f38f6b03458e56e3165257b
#
_cell.length_a   1.000
_cell.length_b   1.000
_cell.length_c   1.000
_cell.angle_alpha   90.00
_cell.angle_beta   90.00
_cell.angle_gamma   90.00
#
_symmetry.space_group_name_H-M   'P 1'
#
loop_
_entity.id
_entity.type
_entity.pdbx_description
1 polymer ?
#
loop_
_entity_poly.entity_id
_entity_poly.type
_entity_poly.pdbx_seq_one_letter_code
_entity_poly.pdbx_strand_id
1 'polypeptide(L)'
;IYKTAEEFLEVKKHYDVVISDIDLPGKSGIELGRILKAEQKDICLVFLTSYAEFAVDSYVLEAYQYILKQDLEFRLPGVAEQLIEKLQKQKKEFCIIKDGTEQVKLLYKDILYLYKSKGTKYVNYVTTQGVVRERTSLENALKMLNSRQFLLVERGYAVNIKQICRVSGDTIYLEKGYEVPVSKARLAEVKREINLYWRNS
;
A
#
# COMPACT_ATOMS: atom_id res chain seq x y z
N ILE A 1 -17.16 10.44 3.29
CA ILE A 1 -17.38 11.53 2.33
C ILE A 1 -16.84 12.79 2.97
N TYR A 2 -16.09 13.59 2.20
CA TYR A 2 -15.49 14.87 2.60
C TYR A 2 -16.11 15.98 1.75
N LYS A 3 -16.28 17.15 2.31
CA LYS A 3 -16.91 18.27 1.60
C LYS A 3 -15.90 19.17 0.91
N THR A 4 -14.66 19.18 1.37
CA THR A 4 -13.55 19.97 0.82
C THR A 4 -12.29 19.13 0.65
N ALA A 5 -11.39 19.59 -0.21
CA ALA A 5 -10.08 18.98 -0.37
C ALA A 5 -9.22 19.06 0.91
N GLU A 6 -9.33 20.18 1.63
CA GLU A 6 -8.60 20.43 2.88
C GLU A 6 -9.01 19.40 3.95
N GLU A 7 -10.32 19.21 4.16
CA GLU A 7 -10.85 18.21 5.09
C GLU A 7 -10.34 16.81 4.77
N PHE A 8 -10.28 16.44 3.49
CA PHE A 8 -9.74 15.16 3.05
C PHE A 8 -8.26 15.02 3.37
N LEU A 9 -7.45 16.06 3.11
CA LEU A 9 -6.00 16.03 3.30
C LEU A 9 -5.59 15.99 4.79
N GLU A 10 -6.38 16.60 5.69
CA GLU A 10 -6.13 16.58 7.13
C GLU A 10 -6.20 15.18 7.72
N VAL A 11 -7.02 14.29 7.18
CA VAL A 11 -7.24 12.94 7.71
C VAL A 11 -5.99 12.05 7.54
N LYS A 12 -5.07 12.38 6.64
CA LYS A 12 -3.83 11.62 6.36
C LYS A 12 -4.05 10.11 6.20
N LYS A 13 -5.20 9.74 5.70
CA LYS A 13 -5.56 8.34 5.44
C LYS A 13 -5.16 7.97 4.02
N HIS A 14 -4.69 6.77 3.85
CA HIS A 14 -4.30 6.24 2.55
C HIS A 14 -5.50 5.59 1.86
N TYR A 15 -5.71 5.92 0.60
CA TYR A 15 -6.80 5.37 -0.22
C TYR A 15 -6.24 4.80 -1.52
N ASP A 16 -6.77 3.67 -1.96
CA ASP A 16 -6.44 3.09 -3.27
C ASP A 16 -7.20 3.78 -4.40
N VAL A 17 -8.41 4.28 -4.09
CA VAL A 17 -9.29 5.01 -5.01
C VAL A 17 -9.79 6.27 -4.36
N VAL A 18 -9.77 7.37 -5.08
CA VAL A 18 -10.43 8.62 -4.69
C VAL A 18 -11.32 9.05 -5.83
N ILE A 19 -12.59 9.28 -5.52
CA ILE A 19 -13.57 9.89 -6.43
C ILE A 19 -13.78 11.33 -5.95
N SER A 20 -13.50 12.30 -6.81
CA SER A 20 -13.58 13.72 -6.47
C SER A 20 -14.39 14.48 -7.48
N ASP A 21 -15.22 15.39 -7.00
CA ASP A 21 -15.67 16.48 -7.85
C ASP A 21 -14.49 17.41 -8.15
N ILE A 22 -14.54 18.11 -9.26
CA ILE A 22 -13.57 19.17 -9.60
C ILE A 22 -13.97 20.47 -8.93
N ASP A 23 -15.24 20.76 -8.90
CA ASP A 23 -15.79 21.98 -8.30
C ASP A 23 -16.01 21.77 -6.79
N LEU A 24 -14.92 21.92 -6.04
CA LEU A 24 -14.92 21.85 -4.58
C LEU A 24 -14.70 23.25 -3.98
N PRO A 25 -15.29 23.55 -2.83
CA PRO A 25 -14.96 24.76 -2.08
C PRO A 25 -13.48 24.74 -1.66
N GLY A 26 -12.80 25.87 -1.81
CA GLY A 26 -11.38 26.00 -1.51
C GLY A 26 -10.50 25.46 -2.64
N LYS A 27 -9.68 24.45 -2.38
CA LYS A 27 -8.89 23.80 -3.43
C LYS A 27 -9.78 22.96 -4.34
N SER A 28 -9.57 23.11 -5.65
CA SER A 28 -10.27 22.30 -6.65
C SER A 28 -9.91 20.81 -6.56
N GLY A 29 -10.77 19.96 -7.13
CA GLY A 29 -10.47 18.52 -7.26
C GLY A 29 -9.22 18.24 -8.09
N ILE A 30 -8.88 19.10 -9.05
CA ILE A 30 -7.64 19.01 -9.84
C ILE A 30 -6.42 19.26 -8.95
N GLU A 31 -6.46 20.30 -8.10
CA GLU A 31 -5.37 20.58 -7.15
C GLU A 31 -5.22 19.46 -6.13
N LEU A 32 -6.34 18.93 -5.60
CA LEU A 32 -6.33 17.72 -4.76
C LEU A 32 -5.66 16.55 -5.49
N GLY A 33 -6.04 16.31 -6.74
CA GLY A 33 -5.47 15.26 -7.56
C GLY A 33 -3.96 15.38 -7.74
N ARG A 34 -3.43 16.59 -7.95
CA ARG A 34 -1.98 16.86 -8.03
C ARG A 34 -1.25 16.48 -6.74
N ILE A 35 -1.80 16.87 -5.60
CA ILE A 35 -1.23 16.55 -4.27
C ILE A 35 -1.23 15.04 -4.07
N LEU A 36 -2.35 14.38 -4.32
CA LEU A 36 -2.49 12.94 -4.13
C LEU A 36 -1.55 12.13 -5.04
N LYS A 37 -1.39 12.53 -6.31
CA LYS A 37 -0.46 11.86 -7.24
C LYS A 37 1.00 12.08 -6.87
N ALA A 38 1.35 13.22 -6.31
CA ALA A 38 2.70 13.48 -5.81
C ALA A 38 3.05 12.60 -4.59
N GLU A 39 2.09 12.38 -3.69
CA GLU A 39 2.28 11.55 -2.50
C GLU A 39 2.14 10.05 -2.80
N GLN A 40 1.25 9.68 -3.74
CA GLN A 40 0.93 8.30 -4.05
C GLN A 40 0.71 8.13 -5.57
N LYS A 41 1.74 7.73 -6.31
CA LYS A 41 1.67 7.55 -7.77
C LYS A 41 0.61 6.56 -8.23
N ASP A 42 0.39 5.49 -7.47
CA ASP A 42 -0.52 4.39 -7.84
C ASP A 42 -1.99 4.64 -7.49
N ILE A 43 -2.33 5.79 -6.90
CA ILE A 43 -3.72 6.12 -6.56
C ILE A 43 -4.59 6.18 -7.82
N CYS A 44 -5.76 5.53 -7.75
CA CYS A 44 -6.76 5.63 -8.81
C CYS A 44 -7.64 6.86 -8.56
N LEU A 45 -7.40 7.92 -9.31
CA LEU A 45 -8.23 9.11 -9.28
C LEU A 45 -9.37 8.98 -10.29
N VAL A 46 -10.60 9.22 -9.83
CA VAL A 46 -11.79 9.34 -10.70
C VAL A 46 -12.39 10.70 -10.47
N PHE A 47 -12.47 11.51 -11.52
CA PHE A 47 -13.18 12.76 -11.45
C PHE A 47 -14.65 12.57 -11.84
N LEU A 48 -15.52 13.11 -11.01
CA LEU A 48 -16.96 13.13 -11.20
C LEU A 48 -17.45 14.58 -11.17
N THR A 49 -17.75 15.17 -12.33
CA THR A 49 -18.00 16.61 -12.43
C THR A 49 -19.08 16.95 -13.44
N SER A 50 -19.64 18.14 -13.33
CA SER A 50 -20.56 18.69 -14.34
C SER A 50 -19.86 19.38 -15.51
N TYR A 51 -18.56 19.65 -15.39
CA TYR A 51 -17.76 20.40 -16.35
C TYR A 51 -17.01 19.47 -17.29
N ALA A 52 -17.01 19.75 -18.61
CA ALA A 52 -16.30 18.95 -19.60
C ALA A 52 -14.90 19.51 -19.92
N GLU A 53 -14.67 20.79 -19.66
CA GLU A 53 -13.45 21.53 -20.02
C GLU A 53 -12.18 21.04 -19.31
N PHE A 54 -12.30 20.44 -18.11
CA PHE A 54 -11.15 19.93 -17.35
C PHE A 54 -10.69 18.53 -17.73
N ALA A 55 -11.23 17.96 -18.80
CA ALA A 55 -10.84 16.62 -19.25
C ALA A 55 -9.36 16.54 -19.62
N VAL A 56 -8.78 17.61 -20.19
CA VAL A 56 -7.36 17.69 -20.54
C VAL A 56 -6.50 17.70 -19.27
N ASP A 57 -6.85 18.47 -18.25
CA ASP A 57 -6.15 18.48 -16.96
C ASP A 57 -6.16 17.12 -16.30
N SER A 58 -7.29 16.42 -16.35
CA SER A 58 -7.41 15.07 -15.80
C SER A 58 -6.50 14.06 -16.51
N TYR A 59 -6.31 14.21 -17.82
CA TYR A 59 -5.40 13.39 -18.59
C TYR A 59 -3.93 13.65 -18.21
N VAL A 60 -3.53 14.92 -18.06
CA VAL A 60 -2.17 15.30 -17.60
C VAL A 60 -1.87 14.74 -16.21
N LEU A 61 -2.88 14.63 -15.35
CA LEU A 61 -2.80 14.02 -14.00
C LEU A 61 -2.80 12.48 -14.02
N GLU A 62 -2.90 11.87 -15.19
CA GLU A 62 -3.08 10.43 -15.31
C GLU A 62 -4.25 9.94 -14.43
N ALA A 63 -5.38 10.68 -14.47
CA ALA A 63 -6.58 10.24 -13.79
C ALA A 63 -7.06 8.90 -14.38
N TYR A 64 -7.55 8.02 -13.52
CA TYR A 64 -8.03 6.72 -13.95
C TYR A 64 -9.27 6.86 -14.83
N GLN A 65 -10.20 7.74 -14.45
CA GLN A 65 -11.39 8.02 -15.22
C GLN A 65 -11.87 9.47 -14.99
N TYR A 66 -12.56 9.98 -16.01
CA TYR A 66 -13.29 11.24 -15.98
C TYR A 66 -14.74 10.98 -16.35
N ILE A 67 -15.68 11.28 -15.45
CA ILE A 67 -17.10 10.98 -15.62
C ILE A 67 -17.87 12.28 -15.46
N LEU A 68 -18.69 12.61 -16.47
CA LEU A 68 -19.65 13.69 -16.31
C LEU A 68 -20.80 13.22 -15.42
N LYS A 69 -21.28 14.08 -14.53
CA LYS A 69 -22.38 13.74 -13.60
C LYS A 69 -23.65 13.27 -14.32
N GLN A 70 -23.91 13.81 -15.51
CA GLN A 70 -25.04 13.37 -16.36
C GLN A 70 -24.92 11.91 -16.83
N ASP A 71 -23.68 11.37 -16.94
CA ASP A 71 -23.41 10.02 -17.41
C ASP A 71 -23.16 9.05 -16.25
N LEU A 72 -23.32 9.50 -14.99
CA LEU A 72 -22.94 8.76 -13.79
C LEU A 72 -23.60 7.39 -13.72
N GLU A 73 -24.91 7.33 -13.84
CA GLU A 73 -25.67 6.08 -13.70
C GLU A 73 -25.26 5.02 -14.72
N PHE A 74 -24.91 5.45 -15.92
CA PHE A 74 -24.50 4.57 -17.01
C PHE A 74 -23.04 4.15 -16.90
N ARG A 75 -22.11 5.07 -16.53
CA ARG A 75 -20.67 4.83 -16.57
C ARG A 75 -20.09 4.27 -15.28
N LEU A 76 -20.62 4.68 -14.11
CA LEU A 76 -20.03 4.34 -12.82
C LEU A 76 -19.98 2.84 -12.55
N PRO A 77 -21.00 2.02 -12.86
CA PRO A 77 -20.94 0.58 -12.63
C PRO A 77 -19.75 -0.09 -13.34
N GLY A 78 -19.58 0.17 -14.64
CA GLY A 78 -18.48 -0.38 -15.41
C GLY A 78 -17.09 0.10 -14.94
N VAL A 79 -16.98 1.36 -14.52
CA VAL A 79 -15.74 1.91 -13.96
C VAL A 79 -15.44 1.27 -12.60
N ALA A 80 -16.44 1.02 -11.76
CA ALA A 80 -16.27 0.35 -10.48
C ALA A 80 -15.78 -1.09 -10.66
N GLU A 81 -16.34 -1.84 -11.60
CA GLU A 81 -15.87 -3.20 -11.94
C GLU A 81 -14.40 -3.21 -12.39
N GLN A 82 -14.03 -2.29 -13.30
CA GLN A 82 -12.66 -2.16 -13.78
C GLN A 82 -11.69 -1.78 -12.65
N LEU A 83 -12.10 -0.89 -11.73
CA LEU A 83 -11.32 -0.53 -10.55
C LEU A 83 -11.10 -1.73 -9.62
N ILE A 84 -12.15 -2.50 -9.33
CA ILE A 84 -12.07 -3.71 -8.52
C ILE A 84 -11.09 -4.69 -9.14
N GLU A 85 -11.22 -4.97 -10.44
CA GLU A 85 -10.33 -5.87 -11.15
C GLU A 85 -8.87 -5.38 -11.13
N LYS A 86 -8.63 -4.07 -11.36
CA LYS A 86 -7.30 -3.46 -11.28
C LYS A 86 -6.71 -3.60 -9.89
N LEU A 87 -7.47 -3.30 -8.83
CA LEU A 87 -7.02 -3.41 -7.45
C LEU A 87 -6.74 -4.86 -7.04
N GLN A 88 -7.55 -5.81 -7.51
CA GLN A 88 -7.32 -7.24 -7.28
C GLN A 88 -6.04 -7.73 -7.99
N LYS A 89 -5.79 -7.29 -9.23
CA LYS A 89 -4.55 -7.59 -9.97
C LYS A 89 -3.31 -6.96 -9.31
N GLN A 90 -3.45 -5.79 -8.70
CA GLN A 90 -2.36 -5.13 -7.96
C GLN A 90 -2.05 -5.81 -6.62
N LYS A 91 -2.99 -6.53 -6.02
CA LYS A 91 -2.75 -7.37 -4.85
C LYS A 91 -2.00 -8.63 -5.25
N LYS A 92 -0.69 -8.50 -5.50
CA LYS A 92 0.18 -9.68 -5.60
C LYS A 92 0.08 -10.44 -4.28
N GLU A 93 -0.44 -11.65 -4.32
CA GLU A 93 -0.50 -12.53 -3.15
C GLU A 93 0.72 -13.45 -3.03
N PHE A 94 1.66 -13.32 -3.95
CA PHE A 94 2.91 -14.07 -3.94
C PHE A 94 4.06 -13.29 -4.57
N CYS A 95 5.27 -13.71 -4.25
CA CYS A 95 6.49 -13.33 -4.98
C CYS A 95 7.23 -14.57 -5.47
N ILE A 96 8.12 -14.35 -6.44
CA ILE A 96 9.07 -15.36 -6.90
C ILE A 96 10.45 -14.85 -6.56
N ILE A 97 11.20 -15.60 -5.76
CA ILE A 97 12.57 -15.29 -5.37
C ILE A 97 13.54 -16.32 -5.92
N LYS A 98 14.83 -15.97 -5.95
CA LYS A 98 15.90 -16.90 -6.36
C LYS A 98 16.71 -17.31 -5.13
N ASP A 99 16.63 -18.59 -4.77
CA ASP A 99 17.51 -19.22 -3.77
C ASP A 99 18.56 -20.10 -4.49
N GLY A 100 19.74 -19.54 -4.67
CA GLY A 100 20.78 -20.18 -5.49
C GLY A 100 20.34 -20.27 -6.97
N THR A 101 20.19 -21.48 -7.47
CA THR A 101 19.76 -21.80 -8.84
C THR A 101 18.24 -22.01 -8.96
N GLU A 102 17.53 -22.10 -7.83
CA GLU A 102 16.12 -22.41 -7.79
C GLU A 102 15.26 -21.14 -7.81
N GLN A 103 14.09 -21.25 -8.44
CA GLN A 103 13.03 -20.24 -8.33
C GLN A 103 11.98 -20.75 -7.35
N VAL A 104 11.77 -19.98 -6.28
CA VAL A 104 10.82 -20.32 -5.22
C VAL A 104 9.66 -19.35 -5.25
N LYS A 105 8.43 -19.88 -5.37
CA LYS A 105 7.19 -19.10 -5.23
C LYS A 105 6.81 -19.04 -3.75
N LEU A 106 6.78 -17.85 -3.17
CA LEU A 106 6.37 -17.61 -1.80
C LEU A 106 5.01 -16.90 -1.79
N LEU A 107 4.02 -17.50 -1.15
CA LEU A 107 2.75 -16.83 -0.89
C LEU A 107 2.92 -15.84 0.26
N TYR A 108 2.38 -14.63 0.11
CA TYR A 108 2.53 -13.59 1.14
C TYR A 108 1.93 -14.01 2.49
N LYS A 109 0.85 -14.79 2.47
CA LYS A 109 0.23 -15.34 3.69
C LYS A 109 1.16 -16.27 4.47
N ASP A 110 2.15 -16.88 3.81
CA ASP A 110 3.09 -17.81 4.43
C ASP A 110 4.35 -17.11 4.94
N ILE A 111 4.63 -15.88 4.51
CA ILE A 111 5.77 -15.08 4.97
C ILE A 111 5.42 -14.44 6.30
N LEU A 112 6.21 -14.75 7.35
CA LEU A 112 6.07 -14.18 8.68
C LEU A 112 6.83 -12.84 8.77
N TYR A 113 8.11 -12.87 8.42
CA TYR A 113 8.97 -11.69 8.38
C TYR A 113 10.18 -11.91 7.48
N LEU A 114 10.86 -10.81 7.16
CA LEU A 114 12.12 -10.81 6.45
C LEU A 114 13.20 -10.25 7.38
N TYR A 115 14.41 -10.81 7.27
CA TYR A 115 15.56 -10.20 7.92
C TYR A 115 16.85 -10.30 7.09
N LYS A 116 17.72 -9.32 7.33
CA LYS A 116 19.06 -9.26 6.76
C LYS A 116 20.06 -8.97 7.86
N SER A 117 20.90 -9.94 8.16
CA SER A 117 21.98 -9.78 9.14
C SER A 117 23.07 -8.85 8.61
N LYS A 118 23.71 -8.11 9.52
CA LYS A 118 24.83 -7.23 9.19
C LYS A 118 25.96 -8.01 8.51
N GLY A 119 26.51 -7.48 7.42
CA GLY A 119 27.61 -8.11 6.67
C GLY A 119 27.19 -9.19 5.68
N THR A 120 25.93 -9.62 5.65
CA THR A 120 25.45 -10.60 4.66
C THR A 120 24.97 -9.94 3.37
N LYS A 121 25.04 -10.73 2.28
CA LYS A 121 24.47 -10.32 0.97
C LYS A 121 23.06 -10.88 0.74
N TYR A 122 22.52 -11.60 1.74
CA TYR A 122 21.25 -12.33 1.61
C TYR A 122 20.18 -11.75 2.53
N VAL A 123 18.97 -11.69 2.01
CA VAL A 123 17.73 -11.50 2.78
C VAL A 123 17.15 -12.89 3.04
N ASN A 124 16.75 -13.14 4.27
CA ASN A 124 16.06 -14.36 4.67
C ASN A 124 14.57 -14.06 4.78
N TYR A 125 13.76 -14.86 4.10
CA TYR A 125 12.30 -14.87 4.19
C TYR A 125 11.91 -16.00 5.14
N VAL A 126 11.49 -15.66 6.34
CA VAL A 126 11.00 -16.62 7.32
C VAL A 126 9.54 -16.89 7.02
N THR A 127 9.23 -18.13 6.70
CA THR A 127 7.90 -18.55 6.31
C THR A 127 7.32 -19.57 7.29
N THR A 128 6.04 -19.89 7.13
CA THR A 128 5.38 -20.96 7.89
C THR A 128 5.98 -22.35 7.65
N GLN A 129 6.73 -22.54 6.56
CA GLN A 129 7.30 -23.80 6.12
C GLN A 129 8.83 -23.89 6.32
N GLY A 130 9.49 -22.77 6.65
CA GLY A 130 10.94 -22.71 6.81
C GLY A 130 11.52 -21.37 6.34
N VAL A 131 12.82 -21.32 6.17
CA VAL A 131 13.53 -20.10 5.75
C VAL A 131 14.06 -20.28 4.33
N VAL A 132 13.74 -19.33 3.47
CA VAL A 132 14.26 -19.22 2.10
C VAL A 132 15.07 -17.94 2.00
N ARG A 133 16.17 -17.94 1.25
CA ARG A 133 17.07 -16.79 1.17
C ARG A 133 17.27 -16.32 -0.26
N GLU A 134 17.44 -15.03 -0.42
CA GLU A 134 17.74 -14.43 -1.72
C GLU A 134 18.90 -13.45 -1.61
N ARG A 135 19.78 -13.45 -2.60
CA ARG A 135 20.89 -12.50 -2.68
C ARG A 135 20.41 -11.15 -3.15
N THR A 136 19.96 -10.33 -2.21
CA THR A 136 19.38 -9.01 -2.47
C THR A 136 19.56 -8.07 -1.26
N SER A 137 19.12 -6.82 -1.39
CA SER A 137 18.96 -5.90 -0.26
C SER A 137 17.54 -5.99 0.30
N LEU A 138 17.35 -5.67 1.60
CA LEU A 138 16.02 -5.66 2.20
C LEU A 138 15.10 -4.64 1.51
N GLU A 139 15.64 -3.50 1.08
CA GLU A 139 14.91 -2.48 0.33
C GLU A 139 14.39 -3.03 -1.02
N ASN A 140 15.27 -3.72 -1.77
CA ASN A 140 14.86 -4.32 -3.05
C ASN A 140 13.84 -5.45 -2.86
N ALA A 141 14.00 -6.26 -1.80
CA ALA A 141 13.03 -7.29 -1.43
C ALA A 141 11.64 -6.66 -1.16
N LEU A 142 11.59 -5.58 -0.37
CA LEU A 142 10.34 -4.87 -0.09
C LEU A 142 9.74 -4.21 -1.33
N LYS A 143 10.56 -3.63 -2.22
CA LYS A 143 10.10 -3.10 -3.51
C LYS A 143 9.51 -4.20 -4.40
N MET A 144 10.12 -5.38 -4.42
CA MET A 144 9.63 -6.54 -5.19
C MET A 144 8.30 -7.07 -4.64
N LEU A 145 8.17 -7.15 -3.31
CA LEU A 145 6.93 -7.53 -2.65
C LEU A 145 5.80 -6.55 -2.98
N ASN A 146 6.14 -5.26 -3.14
CA ASN A 146 5.20 -4.19 -3.49
C ASN A 146 3.85 -4.31 -2.77
N SER A 147 3.89 -4.52 -1.46
CA SER A 147 2.71 -4.76 -0.66
C SER A 147 2.82 -4.08 0.70
N ARG A 148 1.80 -3.31 1.07
CA ARG A 148 1.69 -2.63 2.37
C ARG A 148 1.61 -3.57 3.57
N GLN A 149 1.41 -4.85 3.33
CA GLN A 149 1.42 -5.82 4.42
C GLN A 149 2.82 -6.08 5.00
N PHE A 150 3.89 -5.64 4.31
CA PHE A 150 5.26 -5.79 4.81
C PHE A 150 5.79 -4.47 5.35
N LEU A 151 5.89 -4.38 6.67
CA LEU A 151 6.27 -3.18 7.40
C LEU A 151 7.75 -3.25 7.83
N LEU A 152 8.55 -2.27 7.42
CA LEU A 152 9.93 -2.14 7.88
C LEU A 152 9.95 -1.66 9.33
N VAL A 153 10.42 -2.51 10.26
CA VAL A 153 10.39 -2.26 11.71
C VAL A 153 11.75 -1.89 12.27
N GLU A 154 12.82 -2.33 11.61
CA GLU A 154 14.19 -1.98 11.91
C GLU A 154 15.00 -1.99 10.59
N ARG A 155 16.23 -1.44 10.61
CA ARG A 155 17.12 -1.38 9.43
C ARG A 155 17.32 -2.76 8.76
N GLY A 156 17.28 -3.83 9.54
CA GLY A 156 17.48 -5.20 9.08
C GLY A 156 16.23 -6.09 9.11
N TYR A 157 15.05 -5.57 9.50
CA TYR A 157 13.86 -6.38 9.72
C TYR A 157 12.61 -5.74 9.11
N ALA A 158 11.83 -6.58 8.44
CA ALA A 158 10.49 -6.23 7.98
C ALA A 158 9.51 -7.35 8.34
N VAL A 159 8.34 -7.01 8.86
CA VAL A 159 7.33 -7.97 9.31
C VAL A 159 6.11 -7.95 8.42
N ASN A 160 5.46 -9.09 8.29
CA ASN A 160 4.13 -9.16 7.69
C ASN A 160 3.09 -8.78 8.76
N ILE A 161 2.41 -7.66 8.53
CA ILE A 161 1.44 -7.11 9.50
C ILE A 161 0.28 -8.07 9.78
N LYS A 162 -0.09 -8.92 8.80
CA LYS A 162 -1.13 -9.94 8.94
C LYS A 162 -0.76 -11.06 9.91
N GLN A 163 0.54 -11.23 10.18
CA GLN A 163 1.07 -12.28 11.04
C GLN A 163 1.36 -11.79 12.46
N ILE A 164 1.05 -10.52 12.76
CA ILE A 164 1.30 -9.92 14.08
C ILE A 164 0.19 -10.33 15.04
N CYS A 165 0.58 -11.04 16.11
CA CYS A 165 -0.33 -11.43 17.19
C CYS A 165 -0.39 -10.36 18.27
N ARG A 166 0.75 -9.71 18.59
CA ARG A 166 0.85 -8.78 19.71
C ARG A 166 2.05 -7.85 19.52
N VAL A 167 1.95 -6.63 20.07
CA VAL A 167 3.08 -5.70 20.23
C VAL A 167 3.22 -5.37 21.72
N SER A 168 4.40 -5.57 22.28
CA SER A 168 4.70 -5.25 23.67
C SER A 168 6.06 -4.53 23.77
N GLY A 169 6.04 -3.33 24.36
CA GLY A 169 7.26 -2.52 24.40
C GLY A 169 7.75 -2.16 23.00
N ASP A 170 8.94 -2.61 22.69
CA ASP A 170 9.62 -2.48 21.40
C ASP A 170 9.76 -3.83 20.65
N THR A 171 8.93 -4.81 21.00
CA THR A 171 8.95 -6.15 20.40
C THR A 171 7.60 -6.48 19.77
N ILE A 172 7.67 -6.99 18.53
CA ILE A 172 6.52 -7.56 17.80
C ILE A 172 6.57 -9.06 17.95
N TYR A 173 5.43 -9.62 18.35
CA TYR A 173 5.20 -11.07 18.46
C TYR A 173 4.39 -11.53 17.26
N LEU A 174 4.93 -12.48 16.53
CA LEU A 174 4.34 -13.06 15.32
C LEU A 174 3.77 -14.44 15.60
N GLU A 175 2.98 -14.92 14.64
CA GLU A 175 2.56 -16.32 14.60
C GLU A 175 3.75 -17.28 14.80
N LYS A 176 3.45 -18.49 15.32
CA LYS A 176 4.46 -19.52 15.63
C LYS A 176 5.55 -19.09 16.64
N GLY A 177 5.29 -18.03 17.43
CA GLY A 177 6.16 -17.63 18.54
C GLY A 177 7.42 -16.87 18.13
N TYR A 178 7.51 -16.36 16.91
CA TYR A 178 8.62 -15.50 16.52
C TYR A 178 8.51 -14.11 17.14
N GLU A 179 9.68 -13.55 17.49
CA GLU A 179 9.81 -12.21 18.07
C GLU A 179 10.72 -11.36 17.18
N VAL A 180 10.29 -10.13 16.88
CA VAL A 180 11.05 -9.20 16.05
C VAL A 180 11.17 -7.85 16.76
N PRO A 181 12.39 -7.33 16.94
CA PRO A 181 12.61 -6.04 17.58
C PRO A 181 12.19 -4.90 16.66
N VAL A 182 11.71 -3.82 17.26
CA VAL A 182 11.39 -2.55 16.58
C VAL A 182 12.40 -1.50 17.04
N SER A 183 13.03 -0.80 16.11
CA SER A 183 13.93 0.28 16.48
C SER A 183 13.17 1.43 17.15
N LYS A 184 13.79 2.07 18.15
CA LYS A 184 13.20 3.19 18.90
C LYS A 184 12.72 4.31 17.96
N ALA A 185 13.48 4.58 16.90
CA ALA A 185 13.16 5.62 15.92
C ALA A 185 11.88 5.32 15.12
N ARG A 186 11.54 4.04 14.93
CA ARG A 186 10.36 3.61 14.16
C ARG A 186 9.17 3.20 15.00
N LEU A 187 9.33 3.10 16.32
CA LEU A 187 8.33 2.50 17.21
C LEU A 187 6.97 3.20 17.13
N ALA A 188 6.95 4.53 17.11
CA ALA A 188 5.71 5.29 17.01
C ALA A 188 4.98 5.08 15.67
N GLU A 189 5.74 5.13 14.57
CA GLU A 189 5.24 4.89 13.22
C GLU A 189 4.68 3.46 13.08
N VAL A 190 5.47 2.47 13.49
CA VAL A 190 5.11 1.04 13.42
C VAL A 190 3.84 0.75 14.22
N LYS A 191 3.73 1.24 15.46
CA LYS A 191 2.51 1.09 16.27
C LYS A 191 1.30 1.73 15.62
N ARG A 192 1.47 2.91 15.01
CA ARG A 192 0.39 3.59 14.28
C ARG A 192 -0.11 2.75 13.10
N GLU A 193 0.80 2.24 12.26
CA GLU A 193 0.45 1.41 11.10
C GLU A 193 -0.26 0.11 11.50
N ILE A 194 0.25 -0.57 12.55
CA ILE A 194 -0.37 -1.79 13.08
C ILE A 194 -1.80 -1.51 13.61
N ASN A 195 -1.97 -0.43 14.39
CA ASN A 195 -3.27 -0.06 14.91
C ASN A 195 -4.26 0.31 13.81
N LEU A 196 -3.80 1.01 12.77
CA LEU A 196 -4.62 1.33 11.60
C LEU A 196 -5.05 0.05 10.86
N TYR A 197 -4.14 -0.90 10.72
CA TYR A 197 -4.45 -2.18 10.10
C TYR A 197 -5.51 -2.94 10.91
N TRP A 198 -5.32 -3.10 12.23
CA TRP A 198 -6.26 -3.85 13.09
C TRP A 198 -7.66 -3.22 13.20
N ARG A 199 -7.77 -1.89 13.03
CA ARG A 199 -9.08 -1.21 13.02
C ARG A 199 -9.85 -1.39 11.70
N ASN A 200 -9.15 -1.73 10.62
CA ASN A 200 -9.72 -1.83 9.27
C ASN A 200 -9.79 -3.30 8.77
N SER A 201 -9.39 -4.27 9.60
CA SER A 201 -9.49 -5.71 9.37
C SER A 201 -10.67 -6.29 10.11
#